data_f11228328985aa188695408942b8d7bd
#
_entry.id   f11228328985aa188695408942b8d7bd
#
_cell.length_a   1.000
_cell.length_b   1.000
_cell.length_c   1.000
_cell.angle_alpha   90.00
_cell.angle_beta   90.00
_cell.angle_gamma   90.00
#
_symmetry.space_group_name_H-M   'P 1'
#
loop_
_entity.id
_entity.type
_entity.pdbx_description
1 polymer ?
#
loop_
_entity_poly.entity_id
_entity_poly.type
_entity_poly.pdbx_seq_one_letter_code
_entity_poly.pdbx_strand_id
1 'polypeptide(L)'
;MSKRVLIVGGGTAGWLTAGYLARRLGADLPGGAAIQLVESRDIGILGVGEGTFPTIRRTLDTIGINEAEMVRRCGATFKQGARFAHWVEAPGTA
;
A
#
# COMPACT_ATOMS: atom_id res chain seq x y z
N MET A 1 -8.51 21.82 17.53
CA MET A 1 -9.45 20.81 17.05
C MET A 1 -8.71 19.69 16.32
N SER A 2 -9.00 18.47 16.71
CA SER A 2 -8.41 17.32 16.01
C SER A 2 -9.04 17.15 14.65
N LYS A 3 -8.24 16.80 13.67
CA LYS A 3 -8.75 16.46 12.35
C LYS A 3 -9.34 15.05 12.37
N ARG A 4 -10.36 14.85 11.57
CA ARG A 4 -10.93 13.54 11.32
C ARG A 4 -10.71 13.18 9.86
N VAL A 5 -10.21 11.98 9.62
CA VAL A 5 -9.96 11.48 8.26
C VAL A 5 -10.76 10.21 8.09
N LEU A 6 -11.59 10.17 7.07
CA LEU A 6 -12.34 8.98 6.70
C LEU A 6 -11.80 8.42 5.41
N ILE A 7 -11.42 7.15 5.45
CA ILE A 7 -10.93 6.42 4.29
C ILE A 7 -11.99 5.40 3.90
N VAL A 8 -12.42 5.47 2.65
CA VAL A 8 -13.41 4.53 2.12
C VAL A 8 -12.70 3.56 1.19
N GLY A 9 -12.72 2.30 1.57
CA GLY A 9 -12.08 1.23 0.81
C GLY A 9 -11.09 0.45 1.65
N GLY A 10 -11.27 -0.87 1.73
CA GLY A 10 -10.46 -1.76 2.57
C GLY A 10 -9.43 -2.57 1.80
N GLY A 11 -9.04 -2.12 0.60
CA GLY A 11 -7.96 -2.76 -0.14
C GLY A 11 -6.59 -2.33 0.35
N THR A 12 -5.55 -2.76 -0.34
CA THR A 12 -4.17 -2.44 0.02
C THR A 12 -3.92 -0.95 0.11
N ALA A 13 -4.43 -0.19 -0.87
CA ALA A 13 -4.24 1.26 -0.88
C ALA A 13 -4.90 1.93 0.32
N GLY A 14 -6.12 1.50 0.68
CA GLY A 14 -6.84 2.05 1.83
C GLY A 14 -6.09 1.80 3.13
N TRP A 15 -5.66 0.59 3.37
CA TRP A 15 -4.94 0.24 4.59
C TRP A 15 -3.56 0.90 4.69
N LEU A 16 -2.81 0.98 3.58
CA LEU A 16 -1.53 1.70 3.56
C LEU A 16 -1.73 3.18 3.84
N THR A 17 -2.75 3.78 3.25
CA THR A 17 -3.10 5.18 3.50
C THR A 17 -3.45 5.41 4.97
N ALA A 18 -4.27 4.52 5.53
CA ALA A 18 -4.66 4.62 6.94
C ALA A 18 -3.44 4.54 7.86
N GLY A 19 -2.57 3.57 7.64
CA GLY A 19 -1.36 3.40 8.45
C GLY A 19 -0.42 4.59 8.33
N TYR A 20 -0.20 5.07 7.13
CA TYR A 20 0.67 6.22 6.89
C TYR A 20 0.14 7.49 7.55
N LEU A 21 -1.15 7.79 7.34
CA LEU A 21 -1.76 8.98 7.92
C LEU A 21 -1.83 8.90 9.45
N ALA A 22 -2.15 7.73 9.98
CA ALA A 22 -2.18 7.54 11.43
C ALA A 22 -0.82 7.86 12.06
N ARG A 23 0.26 7.45 11.43
CA ARG A 23 1.59 7.73 11.93
C ARG A 23 1.98 9.19 11.75
N ARG A 24 1.75 9.74 10.57
CA ARG A 24 2.13 11.13 10.25
C ARG A 24 1.30 12.17 10.99
N LEU A 25 0.05 11.88 11.27
CA LEU A 25 -0.86 12.79 11.96
C LEU A 25 -1.00 12.47 13.44
N GLY A 26 -0.22 11.54 13.95
CA GLY A 26 -0.16 11.25 15.37
C GLY A 26 -1.44 10.70 15.96
N ALA A 27 -2.11 9.78 15.29
CA ALA A 27 -3.41 9.25 15.73
C ALA A 27 -3.36 8.62 17.13
N ASP A 28 -2.21 8.14 17.54
CA ASP A 28 -1.98 7.53 18.84
C ASP A 28 -1.55 8.54 19.92
N LEU A 29 -1.46 9.82 19.58
CA LEU A 29 -1.00 10.86 20.48
C LEU A 29 -2.15 11.80 20.87
N PRO A 30 -2.06 12.44 22.06
CA PRO A 30 -3.05 13.44 22.44
C PRO A 30 -3.09 14.59 21.42
N GLY A 31 -4.27 14.96 20.98
CA GLY A 31 -4.45 16.00 19.98
C GLY A 31 -4.21 15.57 18.54
N GLY A 32 -3.86 14.30 18.33
CA GLY A 32 -3.67 13.77 16.99
C GLY A 32 -4.98 13.57 16.24
N ALA A 33 -4.87 13.28 14.94
CA ALA A 33 -6.02 13.07 14.08
C ALA A 33 -6.70 11.72 14.37
N ALA A 34 -8.02 11.67 14.16
CA ALA A 34 -8.76 10.42 14.20
C ALA A 34 -8.82 9.86 12.79
N ILE A 35 -8.31 8.66 12.60
CA ILE A 35 -8.31 7.98 11.31
C ILE A 35 -9.33 6.84 11.36
N GLN A 36 -10.25 6.83 10.40
CA GLN A 36 -11.29 5.83 10.32
C GLN A 36 -11.31 5.23 8.92
N LEU A 37 -11.36 3.92 8.84
CA LEU A 37 -11.43 3.21 7.56
C LEU A 37 -12.74 2.44 7.51
N VAL A 38 -13.44 2.57 6.39
CA VAL A 38 -14.71 1.88 6.14
C VAL A 38 -14.54 0.95 4.96
N GLU A 39 -14.91 -0.29 5.14
CA GLU A 39 -14.85 -1.29 4.07
C GLU A 39 -16.14 -2.11 4.02
N SER A 40 -16.42 -2.67 2.85
CA SER A 40 -17.56 -3.55 2.67
C SER A 40 -17.20 -4.98 3.06
N ARG A 41 -18.08 -5.65 3.78
CA ARG A 41 -17.91 -7.06 4.11
C ARG A 41 -18.08 -7.98 2.90
N ASP A 42 -18.85 -7.51 1.91
CA ASP A 42 -19.19 -8.31 0.73
C ASP A 42 -18.14 -8.19 -0.39
N ILE A 43 -17.32 -7.15 -0.34
CA ILE A 43 -16.26 -6.95 -1.31
C ILE A 43 -14.93 -7.32 -0.65
N GLY A 44 -14.38 -8.45 -1.04
CA GLY A 44 -13.08 -8.87 -0.55
C GLY A 44 -11.95 -8.08 -1.19
N ILE A 45 -10.73 -8.33 -0.72
CA ILE A 45 -9.54 -7.78 -1.34
C ILE A 45 -9.33 -8.47 -2.69
N LEU A 46 -9.30 -7.68 -3.75
CA LEU A 46 -9.02 -8.22 -5.08
C LEU A 46 -7.52 -8.41 -5.23
N GLY A 47 -7.06 -9.62 -5.01
CA GLY A 47 -5.65 -9.97 -5.09
C GLY A 47 -5.34 -10.76 -6.33
N VAL A 48 -4.79 -10.10 -7.33
CA VAL A 48 -4.34 -10.74 -8.57
C VAL A 48 -2.83 -10.63 -8.75
N GLY A 49 -2.17 -10.13 -7.74
CA GLY A 49 -0.75 -9.80 -7.77
C GLY A 49 -0.57 -8.28 -7.70
N GLU A 50 0.40 -7.85 -6.93
CA GLU A 50 0.67 -6.44 -6.75
C GLU A 50 2.15 -6.16 -6.92
N GLY A 51 2.44 -5.15 -7.74
CA GLY A 51 3.77 -4.61 -7.83
C GLY A 51 3.86 -3.29 -7.10
N THR A 52 5.01 -2.98 -6.54
CA THR A 52 5.26 -1.73 -5.86
C THR A 52 6.47 -1.02 -6.45
N PHE A 53 6.56 0.27 -6.18
CA PHE A 53 7.72 1.07 -6.55
C PHE A 53 8.65 1.23 -5.35
N PRO A 54 9.91 1.65 -5.57
CA PRO A 54 10.87 1.79 -4.46
C PRO A 54 10.41 2.68 -3.31
N THR A 55 9.50 3.62 -3.55
CA THR A 55 8.94 4.48 -2.50
C THR A 55 8.17 3.71 -1.44
N ILE A 56 7.78 2.46 -1.70
CA ILE A 56 7.08 1.64 -0.70
C ILE A 56 7.93 1.41 0.55
N ARG A 57 9.24 1.33 0.42
CA ARG A 57 10.13 1.18 1.57
C ARG A 57 9.98 2.33 2.55
N ARG A 58 9.91 3.56 2.04
CA ARG A 58 9.75 4.76 2.86
C ARG A 58 8.38 4.77 3.54
N THR A 59 7.35 4.40 2.80
CA THR A 59 5.99 4.32 3.34
C THR A 59 5.90 3.31 4.47
N LEU A 60 6.42 2.11 4.26
CA LEU A 60 6.41 1.05 5.28
C LEU A 60 7.25 1.42 6.49
N ASP A 61 8.40 2.05 6.26
CA ASP A 61 9.26 2.51 7.34
C ASP A 61 8.55 3.56 8.21
N THR A 62 7.84 4.47 7.59
CA THR A 62 7.04 5.47 8.29
C THR A 62 5.95 4.81 9.14
N ILE A 63 5.30 3.77 8.63
CA ILE A 63 4.29 3.02 9.36
C ILE A 63 4.91 2.22 10.51
N GLY A 64 6.17 1.84 10.40
CA GLY A 64 6.88 1.04 11.38
C GLY A 64 7.01 -0.42 10.99
N ILE A 65 6.88 -0.73 9.71
CA ILE A 65 7.04 -2.08 9.18
C ILE A 65 8.37 -2.16 8.44
N ASN A 66 9.27 -3.02 8.89
CA ASN A 66 10.53 -3.19 8.18
C ASN A 66 10.40 -4.18 7.03
N GLU A 67 11.37 -4.14 6.13
CA GLU A 67 11.36 -4.97 4.92
C GLU A 67 11.36 -6.46 5.22
N ALA A 68 12.09 -6.89 6.24
CA ALA A 68 12.15 -8.29 6.62
C ALA A 68 10.79 -8.80 7.09
N GLU A 69 10.04 -8.01 7.85
CA GLU A 69 8.69 -8.35 8.26
C GLU A 69 7.75 -8.45 7.07
N MET A 70 7.86 -7.52 6.13
CA MET A 70 7.04 -7.53 4.93
C MET A 70 7.27 -8.79 4.10
N VAL A 71 8.54 -9.15 3.87
CA VAL A 71 8.88 -10.36 3.12
C VAL A 71 8.34 -11.60 3.83
N ARG A 72 8.55 -11.69 5.12
CA ARG A 72 8.17 -12.87 5.90
C ARG A 72 6.66 -13.04 6.05
N ARG A 73 5.93 -11.95 6.30
CA ARG A 73 4.50 -12.00 6.57
C ARG A 73 3.64 -11.96 5.32
N CYS A 74 4.10 -11.28 4.27
CA CYS A 74 3.31 -11.09 3.05
C CYS A 74 3.76 -11.99 1.91
N GLY A 75 4.85 -12.73 2.07
CA GLY A 75 5.41 -13.53 0.99
C GLY A 75 5.95 -12.68 -0.15
N ALA A 76 6.34 -11.45 0.14
CA ALA A 76 6.83 -10.54 -0.88
C ALA A 76 8.21 -10.96 -1.39
N THR A 77 8.48 -10.69 -2.65
CA THR A 77 9.77 -10.93 -3.27
C THR A 77 10.25 -9.68 -3.97
N PHE A 78 11.53 -9.65 -4.31
CA PHE A 78 12.08 -8.53 -5.05
C PHE A 78 11.75 -8.66 -6.52
N LYS A 79 11.33 -7.57 -7.12
CA LYS A 79 11.10 -7.50 -8.54
C LYS A 79 12.46 -7.51 -9.26
N GLN A 80 12.62 -8.42 -10.19
CA GLN A 80 13.84 -8.54 -10.97
C GLN A 80 13.83 -7.66 -12.22
N GLY A 81 12.66 -7.34 -12.72
CA GLY A 81 12.49 -6.49 -13.89
C GLY A 81 11.16 -6.70 -14.56
N ALA A 82 10.99 -6.06 -15.70
CA ALA A 82 9.79 -6.22 -16.51
C ALA A 82 10.20 -6.25 -17.98
N ARG A 83 9.54 -7.11 -18.74
CA ARG A 83 9.72 -7.18 -20.18
C ARG A 83 8.43 -6.75 -20.86
N PHE A 84 8.55 -5.76 -21.74
CA PHE A 84 7.41 -5.24 -22.51
C PHE A 84 7.51 -5.76 -23.92
N ALA A 85 7.04 -6.98 -24.13
CA ALA A 85 7.10 -7.64 -25.43
C ALA A 85 6.06 -7.03 -26.38
N HIS A 86 6.50 -6.65 -27.58
CA HIS A 86 5.64 -6.17 -28.65
C HIS A 86 4.82 -4.91 -28.33
N TRP A 87 5.36 -4.06 -27.46
CA TRP A 87 4.70 -2.81 -27.10
C TRP A 87 4.83 -1.73 -28.18
N VAL A 88 5.97 -1.72 -28.84
CA VAL A 88 6.27 -0.73 -29.88
C VAL A 88 6.16 -1.36 -31.27
N GLU A 89 6.55 -2.61 -31.41
CA GLU A 89 6.54 -3.32 -32.67
C GLU A 89 5.62 -4.52 -32.61
N ALA A 90 4.96 -4.82 -33.74
CA ALA A 90 4.08 -5.97 -33.84
C ALA A 90 4.87 -7.28 -33.75
N PRO A 91 4.24 -8.40 -33.32
CA PRO A 91 4.89 -9.69 -33.27
C PRO A 91 5.43 -10.08 -34.66
N GLY A 92 6.67 -10.58 -34.68
CA GLY A 92 7.31 -11.02 -35.93
C GLY A 92 8.10 -9.95 -36.67
N THR A 93 8.06 -8.69 -36.20
CA THR A 93 8.95 -7.65 -36.74
C THR A 93 10.28 -7.69 -36.00
N ALA A 94 11.35 -7.66 -36.74
CA ALA A 94 12.68 -7.72 -36.17
C ALA A 94 13.12 -6.37 -35.60
#